data_1f1f96a66eb28f676512527ecd2faa63
#
_entry.id   1f1f96a66eb28f676512527ecd2faa63
#
_cell.length_a   1.000
_cell.length_b   1.000
_cell.length_c   1.000
_cell.angle_alpha   90.00
_cell.angle_beta   90.00
_cell.angle_gamma   90.00
#
_symmetry.space_group_name_H-M   'P 1'
#
loop_
_entity.id
_entity.type
_entity.pdbx_description
1 polymer ?
#
loop_
_entity_poly.entity_id
_entity_poly.type
_entity_poly.pdbx_seq_one_letter_code
_entity_poly.pdbx_strand_id
1 'polypeptide(L)'
;MKRIVAIAVAALAAGLTTPAHAIPSFARKYGTSCTTCHTVYPKLTPFGEAFRRNSFRFPGVDSDYTKQETIPLTPKKGDDDSTYGIVAIPPLSFGFNGSAVVHPDKNSSGGRADNGASFLTKNLVAEGHLWAGGAFSDTTTYFGEVTFASSGSITVEHAQVYASDLFGPKYAVNVRAGRGFSTLTSFGPHSSYLSDQIMPSSGVTALNGAGSTWNVFDHFNGVEVNGVLAGRFDYSAGINAGSGFDTRSSENYYGHIGTKLGGMRLDGEGASSVKDAMRPWEEQAITLDAWIYRSFNSANFPNPDTTQTGSVVILDSATVVGGNIRAQYNSLELNGGVYLESHNHAASDGSGAKLIAPYGELSYVVHPWFVPAVRFEYTSLTPDVGDRLYNMRILPGVAAAVRPNIKLTLVADLESSNGTPAGGWGTVGGVAVPSPTATDTKVGLEFESLTLGAAFAF
;
A
#
# COMPACT_ATOMS: atom_id res chain seq x y z
N MET A 1 26.77 17.13 -9.19
CA MET A 1 25.51 17.73 -9.66
C MET A 1 25.38 17.75 -11.18
N LYS A 2 26.26 18.38 -11.98
CA LYS A 2 26.10 18.47 -13.46
C LYS A 2 25.91 17.11 -14.16
N ARG A 3 26.61 16.04 -13.73
CA ARG A 3 26.49 14.70 -14.33
C ARG A 3 25.15 14.00 -13.98
N ILE A 4 24.59 14.24 -12.79
CA ILE A 4 23.30 13.67 -12.37
C ILE A 4 22.16 14.33 -13.15
N VAL A 5 22.23 15.65 -13.33
CA VAL A 5 21.26 16.40 -14.16
C VAL A 5 21.33 15.93 -15.61
N ALA A 6 22.52 15.69 -16.16
CA ALA A 6 22.70 15.19 -17.52
C ALA A 6 22.12 13.77 -17.71
N ILE A 7 22.27 12.88 -16.74
CA ILE A 7 21.71 11.53 -16.75
C ILE A 7 20.15 11.59 -16.66
N ALA A 8 19.63 12.44 -15.78
CA ALA A 8 18.19 12.64 -15.66
C ALA A 8 17.58 13.22 -16.94
N VAL A 9 18.23 14.18 -17.57
CA VAL A 9 17.82 14.77 -18.86
C VAL A 9 17.92 13.76 -20.00
N ALA A 10 18.98 12.94 -20.03
CA ALA A 10 19.13 11.88 -21.03
C ALA A 10 18.11 10.77 -20.88
N ALA A 11 17.74 10.39 -19.63
CA ALA A 11 16.67 9.44 -19.34
C ALA A 11 15.28 9.99 -19.75
N LEU A 12 15.03 11.29 -19.49
CA LEU A 12 13.83 11.97 -19.98
C LEU A 12 13.77 12.01 -21.53
N ALA A 13 14.87 12.31 -22.20
CA ALA A 13 14.95 12.38 -23.64
C ALA A 13 14.79 11.02 -24.32
N ALA A 14 15.34 9.95 -23.73
CA ALA A 14 15.20 8.58 -24.22
C ALA A 14 13.75 8.06 -24.09
N GLY A 15 12.98 8.56 -23.13
CA GLY A 15 11.55 8.21 -22.95
C GLY A 15 10.59 8.81 -23.97
N LEU A 16 11.05 9.73 -24.83
CA LEU A 16 10.18 10.47 -25.75
C LEU A 16 10.03 9.85 -27.15
N THR A 17 10.74 8.76 -27.48
CA THR A 17 10.95 8.37 -28.88
C THR A 17 10.17 7.20 -29.45
N THR A 18 9.34 6.47 -28.67
CA THR A 18 8.45 5.42 -29.24
C THR A 18 7.17 5.24 -28.42
N PRO A 19 6.01 4.97 -29.06
CA PRO A 19 4.85 4.47 -28.34
C PRO A 19 5.16 3.03 -27.89
N ALA A 20 5.72 2.87 -26.71
CA ALA A 20 5.83 1.57 -26.07
C ALA A 20 4.42 1.11 -25.69
N HIS A 21 3.86 0.16 -26.44
CA HIS A 21 2.62 -0.54 -26.08
C HIS A 21 2.91 -1.60 -25.00
N ALA A 22 3.51 -1.18 -23.88
CA ALA A 22 3.60 -2.02 -22.71
C ALA A 22 2.31 -1.83 -21.91
N ILE A 23 1.39 -2.78 -22.02
CA ILE A 23 0.07 -2.68 -21.41
C ILE A 23 -0.04 -3.75 -20.34
N PRO A 24 -0.20 -3.39 -19.04
CA PRO A 24 -0.47 -4.33 -17.96
C PRO A 24 -1.63 -5.29 -18.27
N SER A 25 -1.65 -6.44 -17.63
CA SER A 25 -2.58 -7.54 -17.95
C SER A 25 -4.05 -7.10 -18.03
N PHE A 26 -4.51 -6.30 -17.08
CA PHE A 26 -5.90 -5.83 -17.07
C PHE A 26 -6.19 -4.83 -18.20
N ALA A 27 -5.26 -3.93 -18.51
CA ALA A 27 -5.44 -2.98 -19.61
C ALA A 27 -5.50 -3.72 -20.96
N ARG A 28 -4.68 -4.76 -21.16
CA ARG A 28 -4.78 -5.64 -22.35
C ARG A 28 -6.08 -6.40 -22.39
N LYS A 29 -6.48 -6.98 -21.23
CA LYS A 29 -7.71 -7.76 -21.15
C LYS A 29 -8.95 -6.96 -21.51
N TYR A 30 -9.02 -5.73 -21.02
CA TYR A 30 -10.21 -4.88 -21.21
C TYR A 30 -10.07 -3.87 -22.36
N GLY A 31 -8.98 -3.90 -23.11
CA GLY A 31 -8.73 -2.99 -24.22
C GLY A 31 -8.76 -1.50 -23.82
N THR A 32 -8.26 -1.18 -22.62
CA THR A 32 -8.34 0.16 -22.05
C THR A 32 -6.97 0.75 -21.74
N SER A 33 -6.90 2.08 -21.54
CA SER A 33 -5.68 2.77 -21.13
C SER A 33 -5.35 2.55 -19.66
N CYS A 34 -4.07 2.64 -19.29
CA CYS A 34 -3.64 2.68 -17.87
C CYS A 34 -4.28 3.88 -17.14
N THR A 35 -4.52 4.99 -17.82
CA THR A 35 -5.15 6.19 -17.25
C THR A 35 -6.61 6.00 -16.87
N THR A 36 -7.28 4.97 -17.38
CA THR A 36 -8.62 4.61 -16.93
C THR A 36 -8.62 4.24 -15.45
N CYS A 37 -7.61 3.47 -15.01
CA CYS A 37 -7.51 2.98 -13.64
C CYS A 37 -6.51 3.75 -12.77
N HIS A 38 -5.53 4.44 -13.35
CA HIS A 38 -4.47 5.13 -12.61
C HIS A 38 -4.31 6.59 -13.04
N THR A 39 -4.24 7.48 -12.08
CA THR A 39 -3.78 8.87 -12.33
C THR A 39 -2.28 8.85 -12.61
N VAL A 40 -1.56 8.19 -11.74
CA VAL A 40 -0.14 7.82 -11.85
C VAL A 40 0.05 6.51 -11.11
N TYR A 41 0.66 5.51 -11.73
CA TYR A 41 0.86 4.21 -11.06
C TYR A 41 1.60 4.36 -9.70
N PRO A 42 1.15 3.70 -8.61
CA PRO A 42 -0.04 2.84 -8.46
C PRO A 42 -1.34 3.58 -8.04
N LYS A 43 -1.33 4.90 -7.90
CA LYS A 43 -2.49 5.72 -7.47
C LYS A 43 -3.68 5.51 -8.40
N LEU A 44 -4.80 5.08 -7.83
CA LEU A 44 -6.03 4.79 -8.58
C LEU A 44 -6.87 6.05 -8.85
N THR A 45 -7.55 6.03 -10.00
CA THR A 45 -8.70 6.89 -10.29
C THR A 45 -9.95 6.35 -9.58
N PRO A 46 -11.07 7.11 -9.51
CA PRO A 46 -12.33 6.57 -9.01
C PRO A 46 -12.78 5.28 -9.72
N PHE A 47 -12.52 5.18 -11.03
CA PHE A 47 -12.78 3.97 -11.80
C PHE A 47 -11.89 2.78 -11.35
N GLY A 48 -10.60 3.03 -11.17
CA GLY A 48 -9.66 2.02 -10.70
C GLY A 48 -9.99 1.51 -9.30
N GLU A 49 -10.47 2.38 -8.44
CA GLU A 49 -10.94 2.00 -7.09
C GLU A 49 -12.19 1.12 -7.14
N ALA A 50 -13.19 1.46 -7.96
CA ALA A 50 -14.36 0.63 -8.14
C ALA A 50 -13.98 -0.74 -8.74
N PHE A 51 -13.08 -0.77 -9.73
CA PHE A 51 -12.55 -2.01 -10.31
C PHE A 51 -11.91 -2.92 -9.25
N ARG A 52 -10.99 -2.36 -8.43
CA ARG A 52 -10.33 -3.10 -7.36
C ARG A 52 -11.32 -3.57 -6.29
N ARG A 53 -12.20 -2.67 -5.83
CA ARG A 53 -13.21 -2.95 -4.80
C ARG A 53 -14.19 -4.05 -5.23
N ASN A 54 -14.54 -4.08 -6.50
CA ASN A 54 -15.45 -5.06 -7.07
C ASN A 54 -14.72 -6.32 -7.57
N SER A 55 -13.66 -6.73 -6.89
CA SER A 55 -12.94 -7.99 -7.15
C SER A 55 -12.34 -8.05 -8.56
N PHE A 56 -11.77 -6.94 -9.05
CA PHE A 56 -11.16 -6.82 -10.37
C PHE A 56 -12.13 -7.12 -11.54
N ARG A 57 -13.42 -6.89 -11.33
CA ARG A 57 -14.43 -6.90 -12.39
C ARG A 57 -14.58 -5.49 -12.97
N PHE A 58 -14.69 -5.41 -14.27
CA PHE A 58 -14.75 -4.11 -14.95
C PHE A 58 -16.07 -3.40 -14.61
N PRO A 59 -16.05 -2.20 -14.00
CA PRO A 59 -17.25 -1.50 -13.56
C PRO A 59 -18.19 -1.16 -14.73
N GLY A 60 -19.49 -1.39 -14.53
CA GLY A 60 -20.53 -0.99 -15.49
C GLY A 60 -20.53 -1.76 -16.81
N VAL A 61 -19.77 -2.85 -16.93
CA VAL A 61 -19.70 -3.67 -18.15
C VAL A 61 -20.08 -5.11 -17.84
N ASP A 62 -20.88 -5.69 -18.71
CA ASP A 62 -21.30 -7.07 -18.64
C ASP A 62 -20.22 -8.08 -19.05
N SER A 63 -20.56 -9.35 -18.94
CA SER A 63 -19.74 -10.54 -19.23
C SER A 63 -19.01 -10.51 -20.57
N ASP A 64 -19.43 -9.71 -21.54
CA ASP A 64 -18.80 -9.66 -22.85
C ASP A 64 -17.35 -9.18 -22.82
N TYR A 65 -16.96 -8.36 -21.84
CA TYR A 65 -15.56 -7.98 -21.63
C TYR A 65 -14.73 -9.05 -20.93
N THR A 66 -15.37 -10.03 -20.28
CA THR A 66 -14.67 -11.17 -19.68
C THR A 66 -14.41 -12.28 -20.69
N LYS A 67 -15.14 -12.28 -21.81
CA LYS A 67 -14.99 -13.26 -22.90
C LYS A 67 -13.71 -12.96 -23.72
N GLN A 68 -12.61 -13.52 -23.28
CA GLN A 68 -11.41 -13.64 -24.12
C GLN A 68 -11.45 -14.98 -24.85
N GLU A 69 -10.85 -15.01 -26.05
CA GLU A 69 -10.54 -16.29 -26.68
C GLU A 69 -9.76 -17.17 -25.70
N THR A 70 -10.28 -18.35 -25.44
CA THR A 70 -9.68 -19.33 -24.55
C THR A 70 -9.12 -20.48 -25.35
N ILE A 71 -8.02 -21.03 -24.89
CA ILE A 71 -7.52 -22.33 -25.36
C ILE A 71 -8.31 -23.39 -24.59
N PRO A 72 -9.18 -24.19 -25.26
CA PRO A 72 -9.98 -25.19 -24.58
C PRO A 72 -9.08 -26.25 -23.94
N LEU A 73 -9.34 -26.55 -22.66
CA LEU A 73 -8.64 -27.61 -21.92
C LEU A 73 -9.22 -29.01 -22.21
N THR A 74 -10.44 -29.05 -22.76
CA THR A 74 -11.12 -30.29 -23.14
C THR A 74 -11.64 -30.18 -24.56
N PRO A 75 -11.70 -31.28 -25.33
CA PRO A 75 -12.30 -31.30 -26.67
C PRO A 75 -13.77 -30.86 -26.56
N LYS A 76 -14.20 -29.95 -27.44
CA LYS A 76 -15.63 -29.58 -27.56
C LYS A 76 -16.48 -30.81 -27.80
N LYS A 77 -17.47 -31.02 -26.96
CA LYS A 77 -18.46 -32.09 -27.14
C LYS A 77 -19.82 -31.43 -27.47
N GLY A 78 -20.10 -31.32 -28.78
CA GLY A 78 -21.35 -30.72 -29.27
C GLY A 78 -21.36 -29.17 -29.14
N ASP A 79 -22.58 -28.61 -29.10
CA ASP A 79 -22.83 -27.16 -28.98
C ASP A 79 -22.75 -26.64 -27.53
N ASP A 80 -22.16 -27.42 -26.62
CA ASP A 80 -21.95 -26.98 -25.23
C ASP A 80 -20.87 -25.92 -25.16
N ASP A 81 -21.30 -24.70 -24.89
CA ASP A 81 -20.44 -23.51 -24.74
C ASP A 81 -19.72 -23.49 -23.37
N SER A 82 -19.94 -24.49 -22.52
CA SER A 82 -19.32 -24.64 -21.19
C SER A 82 -17.92 -25.21 -21.25
N THR A 83 -17.11 -24.81 -22.22
CA THR A 83 -15.72 -25.26 -22.32
C THR A 83 -14.87 -24.56 -21.26
N TYR A 84 -14.34 -25.33 -20.31
CA TYR A 84 -13.23 -24.89 -19.47
C TYR A 84 -12.03 -24.57 -20.37
N GLY A 85 -11.61 -23.30 -20.36
CA GLY A 85 -10.48 -22.85 -21.15
C GLY A 85 -9.54 -21.99 -20.32
N ILE A 86 -8.28 -21.95 -20.72
CA ILE A 86 -7.33 -20.95 -20.22
C ILE A 86 -7.27 -19.78 -21.20
N VAL A 87 -7.03 -18.59 -20.71
CA VAL A 87 -6.86 -17.41 -21.56
C VAL A 87 -5.67 -17.59 -22.50
N ALA A 88 -5.86 -17.31 -23.78
CA ALA A 88 -4.84 -17.46 -24.81
C ALA A 88 -3.64 -16.53 -24.59
N ILE A 89 -3.88 -15.35 -24.03
CA ILE A 89 -2.84 -14.37 -23.65
C ILE A 89 -2.63 -14.47 -22.15
N PRO A 90 -1.44 -14.82 -21.65
CA PRO A 90 -1.17 -14.87 -20.22
C PRO A 90 -1.48 -13.50 -19.55
N PRO A 91 -2.26 -13.48 -18.47
CA PRO A 91 -2.61 -12.26 -17.77
C PRO A 91 -1.47 -11.78 -16.86
N LEU A 92 -0.27 -11.67 -17.40
CA LEU A 92 0.96 -11.32 -16.69
C LEU A 92 1.34 -9.86 -16.92
N SER A 93 1.84 -9.23 -15.89
CA SER A 93 2.44 -7.89 -15.90
C SER A 93 3.71 -7.89 -15.10
N PHE A 94 4.65 -7.03 -15.47
CA PHE A 94 5.89 -6.83 -14.73
C PHE A 94 5.95 -5.41 -14.21
N GLY A 95 6.61 -5.22 -13.07
CA GLY A 95 6.93 -3.92 -12.54
C GLY A 95 8.29 -3.89 -11.87
N PHE A 96 8.80 -2.69 -11.74
CA PHE A 96 10.04 -2.43 -11.03
C PHE A 96 9.90 -1.12 -10.26
N ASN A 97 10.46 -1.08 -9.07
CA ASN A 97 10.65 0.16 -8.34
C ASN A 97 12.11 0.32 -7.90
N GLY A 98 12.49 1.55 -7.65
CA GLY A 98 13.81 1.86 -7.15
C GLY A 98 13.94 3.31 -6.72
N SER A 99 15.00 3.61 -5.97
CA SER A 99 15.23 4.94 -5.45
C SER A 99 16.71 5.28 -5.29
N ALA A 100 16.96 6.58 -5.21
CA ALA A 100 18.23 7.15 -4.76
C ALA A 100 17.92 8.16 -3.65
N VAL A 101 18.54 7.98 -2.48
CA VAL A 101 18.28 8.81 -1.30
C VAL A 101 19.59 9.50 -0.89
N VAL A 102 19.55 10.82 -0.79
CA VAL A 102 20.66 11.64 -0.28
C VAL A 102 20.36 11.98 1.17
N HIS A 103 21.25 11.62 2.06
CA HIS A 103 21.26 12.00 3.47
C HIS A 103 22.34 13.05 3.69
N PRO A 104 21.99 14.34 3.87
CA PRO A 104 22.98 15.37 4.15
C PRO A 104 23.53 15.21 5.56
N ASP A 105 24.78 15.59 5.73
CA ASP A 105 25.48 15.60 7.02
C ASP A 105 25.47 14.27 7.79
N LYS A 106 25.28 13.15 7.08
CA LYS A 106 25.31 11.80 7.65
C LYS A 106 26.41 10.95 7.03
N ASN A 107 27.02 10.10 7.83
CA ASN A 107 27.94 9.07 7.38
C ASN A 107 27.20 7.78 6.97
N SER A 108 27.92 6.82 6.39
CA SER A 108 27.35 5.53 5.95
C SER A 108 26.75 4.67 7.07
N SER A 109 27.03 5.00 8.32
CA SER A 109 26.48 4.33 9.50
C SER A 109 25.27 5.07 10.09
N GLY A 110 24.80 6.15 9.43
CA GLY A 110 23.64 6.95 9.86
C GLY A 110 23.96 7.98 10.94
N GLY A 111 25.19 8.01 11.48
CA GLY A 111 25.61 9.02 12.45
C GLY A 111 25.91 10.37 11.77
N ARG A 112 25.83 11.45 12.56
CA ARG A 112 26.17 12.80 12.07
C ARG A 112 27.60 12.86 11.58
N ALA A 113 27.81 13.44 10.40
CA ALA A 113 29.13 13.67 9.85
C ALA A 113 29.61 15.06 10.28
N ASP A 114 30.66 15.12 11.08
CA ASP A 114 31.22 16.37 11.63
C ASP A 114 31.83 17.33 10.58
N ASN A 115 31.86 16.95 9.33
CA ASN A 115 32.50 17.68 8.23
C ASN A 115 31.58 18.03 7.06
N GLY A 116 30.25 17.96 7.25
CA GLY A 116 29.26 18.23 6.19
C GLY A 116 29.25 17.20 5.05
N ALA A 117 29.77 15.99 5.30
CA ALA A 117 29.70 14.91 4.32
C ALA A 117 28.25 14.44 4.12
N SER A 118 27.86 14.19 2.88
CA SER A 118 26.57 13.64 2.52
C SER A 118 26.71 12.18 2.13
N PHE A 119 25.78 11.36 2.61
CA PHE A 119 25.69 9.94 2.25
C PHE A 119 24.63 9.72 1.16
N LEU A 120 24.96 8.95 0.15
CA LEU A 120 24.05 8.60 -0.95
C LEU A 120 23.78 7.11 -0.94
N THR A 121 22.54 6.74 -0.62
CA THR A 121 22.03 5.38 -0.81
C THR A 121 21.44 5.25 -2.21
N LYS A 122 21.83 4.20 -2.93
CA LYS A 122 21.31 3.89 -4.28
C LYS A 122 20.72 2.49 -4.26
N ASN A 123 19.45 2.41 -4.52
CA ASN A 123 18.76 1.16 -4.77
C ASN A 123 17.96 1.31 -6.06
N LEU A 124 18.67 1.34 -7.20
CA LEU A 124 18.10 1.64 -8.51
C LEU A 124 17.08 0.60 -8.98
N VAL A 125 17.20 -0.62 -8.49
CA VAL A 125 16.19 -1.67 -8.62
C VAL A 125 16.01 -2.27 -7.23
N ALA A 126 15.10 -1.71 -6.46
CA ALA A 126 14.82 -2.19 -5.11
C ALA A 126 14.05 -3.49 -5.17
N GLU A 127 13.02 -3.51 -6.02
CA GLU A 127 12.11 -4.63 -6.18
C GLU A 127 11.69 -4.78 -7.64
N GLY A 128 11.48 -6.03 -8.05
CA GLY A 128 10.78 -6.42 -9.26
C GLY A 128 9.50 -7.14 -8.89
N HIS A 129 8.42 -6.88 -9.63
CA HIS A 129 7.11 -7.45 -9.39
C HIS A 129 6.63 -8.23 -10.60
N LEU A 130 6.02 -9.38 -10.34
CA LEU A 130 5.29 -10.16 -11.33
C LEU A 130 3.84 -10.27 -10.86
N TRP A 131 2.92 -9.69 -11.63
CA TRP A 131 1.49 -9.76 -11.36
C TRP A 131 0.78 -10.70 -12.31
N ALA A 132 -0.22 -11.40 -11.78
CA ALA A 132 -1.18 -12.17 -12.56
C ALA A 132 -2.59 -11.85 -12.05
N GLY A 133 -3.51 -11.58 -12.96
CA GLY A 133 -4.90 -11.33 -12.56
C GLY A 133 -5.89 -11.60 -13.68
N GLY A 134 -7.05 -12.11 -13.31
CA GLY A 134 -8.05 -12.49 -14.29
C GLY A 134 -9.36 -12.97 -13.69
N ALA A 135 -10.23 -13.48 -14.53
CA ALA A 135 -11.49 -14.06 -14.15
C ALA A 135 -11.57 -15.52 -14.61
N PHE A 136 -12.03 -16.40 -13.75
CA PHE A 136 -12.44 -17.76 -14.10
C PHE A 136 -13.88 -17.79 -14.61
N SER A 137 -14.72 -16.87 -14.08
CA SER A 137 -16.11 -16.68 -14.48
C SER A 137 -16.53 -15.24 -14.18
N ASP A 138 -17.78 -14.89 -14.47
CA ASP A 138 -18.35 -13.55 -14.18
C ASP A 138 -18.35 -13.21 -12.67
N THR A 139 -18.33 -14.23 -11.82
CA THR A 139 -18.39 -14.08 -10.36
C THR A 139 -17.11 -14.54 -9.65
N THR A 140 -16.18 -15.18 -10.34
CA THR A 140 -14.96 -15.71 -9.73
C THR A 140 -13.74 -15.13 -10.42
N THR A 141 -12.93 -14.40 -9.65
CA THR A 141 -11.70 -13.75 -10.12
C THR A 141 -10.51 -14.15 -9.25
N TYR A 142 -9.32 -13.85 -9.71
CA TYR A 142 -8.08 -14.07 -8.96
C TYR A 142 -7.11 -12.92 -9.16
N PHE A 143 -6.23 -12.75 -8.19
CA PHE A 143 -5.08 -11.85 -8.27
C PHE A 143 -3.90 -12.45 -7.54
N GLY A 144 -2.74 -12.40 -8.19
CA GLY A 144 -1.46 -12.87 -7.64
C GLY A 144 -0.35 -11.87 -7.88
N GLU A 145 0.59 -11.81 -6.95
CA GLU A 145 1.79 -10.99 -7.01
C GLU A 145 2.96 -11.71 -6.36
N VAL A 146 4.07 -11.73 -7.08
CA VAL A 146 5.36 -12.20 -6.57
C VAL A 146 6.36 -11.06 -6.68
N THR A 147 7.00 -10.74 -5.56
CA THR A 147 8.03 -9.70 -5.48
C THR A 147 9.40 -10.32 -5.36
N PHE A 148 10.34 -9.77 -6.13
CA PHE A 148 11.76 -10.13 -6.16
C PHE A 148 12.55 -8.95 -5.62
N ALA A 149 13.03 -9.02 -4.38
CA ALA A 149 13.83 -7.96 -3.82
C ALA A 149 15.28 -8.02 -4.29
N SER A 150 15.95 -6.88 -4.34
CA SER A 150 17.39 -6.78 -4.68
C SER A 150 18.29 -7.54 -3.71
N SER A 151 17.81 -7.86 -2.51
CA SER A 151 18.46 -8.75 -1.54
C SER A 151 18.49 -10.22 -1.98
N GLY A 152 17.78 -10.59 -3.06
CA GLY A 152 17.60 -11.96 -3.54
C GLY A 152 16.42 -12.69 -2.89
N SER A 153 15.64 -12.05 -2.02
CA SER A 153 14.43 -12.65 -1.48
C SER A 153 13.29 -12.65 -2.50
N ILE A 154 12.48 -13.69 -2.45
CA ILE A 154 11.26 -13.83 -3.26
C ILE A 154 10.10 -13.97 -2.29
N THR A 155 9.10 -13.12 -2.45
CA THR A 155 7.92 -13.09 -1.59
C THR A 155 6.65 -13.17 -2.42
N VAL A 156 5.73 -14.05 -2.03
CA VAL A 156 4.36 -14.03 -2.55
C VAL A 156 3.58 -13.00 -1.76
N GLU A 157 3.28 -11.86 -2.37
CA GLU A 157 2.53 -10.78 -1.69
C GLU A 157 1.02 -10.95 -1.87
N HIS A 158 0.59 -11.32 -3.07
CA HIS A 158 -0.81 -11.65 -3.32
C HIS A 158 -0.95 -13.05 -3.91
N ALA A 159 -1.92 -13.79 -3.38
CA ALA A 159 -2.43 -15.05 -3.92
C ALA A 159 -3.88 -15.19 -3.45
N GLN A 160 -4.79 -14.50 -4.11
CA GLN A 160 -6.20 -14.38 -3.70
C GLN A 160 -7.16 -14.85 -4.76
N VAL A 161 -8.22 -15.48 -4.31
CA VAL A 161 -9.41 -15.82 -5.11
C VAL A 161 -10.60 -15.06 -4.54
N TYR A 162 -11.44 -14.57 -5.42
CA TYR A 162 -12.63 -13.79 -5.11
C TYR A 162 -13.87 -14.50 -5.65
N ALA A 163 -14.86 -14.71 -4.79
CA ALA A 163 -16.18 -15.16 -5.16
C ALA A 163 -17.17 -14.02 -4.90
N SER A 164 -17.80 -13.52 -5.94
CA SER A 164 -18.60 -12.31 -5.91
C SER A 164 -20.07 -12.58 -6.15
N ASP A 165 -20.91 -11.64 -5.68
CA ASP A 165 -22.38 -11.69 -5.87
C ASP A 165 -23.02 -12.96 -5.31
N LEU A 166 -22.55 -13.41 -4.15
CA LEU A 166 -23.01 -14.65 -3.54
C LEU A 166 -24.46 -14.56 -3.07
N PHE A 167 -24.88 -13.40 -2.56
CA PHE A 167 -26.25 -13.17 -2.06
C PHE A 167 -26.65 -11.71 -2.25
N GLY A 168 -27.97 -11.49 -2.45
CA GLY A 168 -28.55 -10.16 -2.52
C GLY A 168 -28.32 -9.44 -3.86
N PRO A 169 -28.38 -8.11 -3.87
CA PRO A 169 -28.05 -7.30 -5.05
C PRO A 169 -26.61 -7.46 -5.48
N LYS A 170 -26.32 -7.16 -6.75
CA LYS A 170 -24.94 -7.15 -7.30
C LYS A 170 -24.00 -6.35 -6.40
N TYR A 171 -22.82 -6.86 -6.15
CA TYR A 171 -21.78 -6.34 -5.26
C TYR A 171 -22.08 -6.35 -3.76
N ALA A 172 -23.26 -6.81 -3.33
CA ALA A 172 -23.64 -6.73 -1.93
C ALA A 172 -22.86 -7.68 -1.03
N VAL A 173 -22.62 -8.92 -1.46
CA VAL A 173 -21.91 -9.92 -0.66
C VAL A 173 -20.88 -10.64 -1.51
N ASN A 174 -19.62 -10.43 -1.20
CA ASN A 174 -18.49 -11.09 -1.82
C ASN A 174 -17.62 -11.74 -0.74
N VAL A 175 -16.89 -12.77 -1.12
CA VAL A 175 -15.88 -13.43 -0.30
C VAL A 175 -14.56 -13.42 -1.04
N ARG A 176 -13.49 -13.14 -0.34
CA ARG A 176 -12.14 -13.38 -0.83
C ARG A 176 -11.37 -14.25 0.15
N ALA A 177 -10.50 -15.09 -0.36
CA ALA A 177 -9.66 -15.97 0.43
C ALA A 177 -8.24 -16.00 -0.14
N GLY A 178 -7.26 -16.16 0.73
CA GLY A 178 -5.85 -16.23 0.37
C GLY A 178 -5.00 -15.14 1.00
N ARG A 179 -3.83 -14.88 0.39
CA ARG A 179 -2.88 -13.86 0.86
C ARG A 179 -3.08 -12.54 0.09
N GLY A 180 -3.10 -11.43 0.81
CA GLY A 180 -3.15 -10.08 0.24
C GLY A 180 -3.51 -9.00 1.25
N PHE A 181 -3.60 -7.76 0.81
CA PHE A 181 -3.99 -6.65 1.68
C PHE A 181 -5.40 -6.82 2.23
N SER A 182 -5.61 -6.45 3.48
CA SER A 182 -6.95 -6.23 4.01
C SER A 182 -7.60 -5.00 3.37
N THR A 183 -8.93 -4.89 3.48
CA THR A 183 -9.67 -3.68 3.06
C THR A 183 -9.93 -2.75 4.24
N LEU A 184 -8.99 -2.65 5.18
CA LEU A 184 -9.15 -1.88 6.41
C LEU A 184 -9.23 -0.38 6.16
N THR A 185 -8.34 0.16 5.37
CA THR A 185 -8.18 1.61 5.21
C THR A 185 -8.24 2.04 3.75
N SER A 186 -8.83 3.21 3.52
CA SER A 186 -8.81 3.86 2.21
C SER A 186 -7.46 4.52 1.90
N PHE A 187 -6.64 4.81 2.92
CA PHE A 187 -5.29 5.32 2.72
C PHE A 187 -4.29 4.18 2.54
N GLY A 188 -3.52 4.20 1.49
CA GLY A 188 -2.53 3.16 1.20
C GLY A 188 -1.83 3.34 -0.14
N PRO A 189 -1.17 2.28 -0.63
CA PRO A 189 -0.36 2.33 -1.86
C PRO A 189 -1.10 2.88 -3.08
N HIS A 190 -2.38 2.59 -3.16
CA HIS A 190 -3.22 2.98 -4.30
C HIS A 190 -3.91 4.34 -4.13
N SER A 191 -3.68 5.04 -3.03
CA SER A 191 -4.31 6.34 -2.74
C SER A 191 -3.33 7.49 -2.55
N SER A 192 -2.02 7.25 -2.55
CA SER A 192 -0.97 8.23 -2.37
C SER A 192 -0.21 8.54 -3.67
N TYR A 193 0.26 9.78 -3.80
CA TYR A 193 1.14 10.20 -4.89
C TYR A 193 2.63 10.05 -4.54
N LEU A 194 3.02 10.31 -3.30
CA LEU A 194 4.44 10.41 -2.92
C LEU A 194 5.07 9.05 -2.67
N SER A 195 4.48 8.25 -1.80
CA SER A 195 5.00 6.96 -1.38
C SER A 195 3.84 6.03 -1.07
N ASP A 196 4.01 4.75 -1.24
CA ASP A 196 3.07 3.71 -0.89
C ASP A 196 3.04 3.42 0.60
N GLN A 197 4.09 3.79 1.34
CA GLN A 197 4.19 3.55 2.78
C GLN A 197 4.13 4.83 3.57
N ILE A 198 3.50 4.77 4.72
CA ILE A 198 3.50 5.80 5.74
C ILE A 198 4.19 5.27 7.00
N MET A 199 4.93 6.12 7.69
CA MET A 199 5.63 5.75 8.91
C MET A 199 4.69 5.16 9.99
N PRO A 200 3.52 5.76 10.25
CA PRO A 200 2.61 5.23 11.26
C PRO A 200 2.09 3.82 10.98
N SER A 201 2.19 3.33 9.74
CA SER A 201 1.74 1.98 9.39
C SER A 201 2.60 0.86 9.99
N SER A 202 3.78 1.19 10.50
CA SER A 202 4.72 0.19 11.04
C SER A 202 4.29 -0.44 12.36
N GLY A 203 3.26 0.09 13.01
CA GLY A 203 2.77 -0.41 14.30
C GLY A 203 3.76 -0.24 15.45
N VAL A 204 3.39 -0.73 16.62
CA VAL A 204 4.28 -0.80 17.78
C VAL A 204 5.20 -2.00 17.64
N THR A 205 6.48 -1.75 17.44
CA THR A 205 7.50 -2.78 17.56
C THR A 205 7.89 -2.90 19.03
N ALA A 206 8.20 -4.12 19.50
CA ALA A 206 8.57 -4.35 20.89
C ALA A 206 9.69 -3.42 21.33
N LEU A 207 9.51 -2.83 22.50
CA LEU A 207 10.45 -1.89 23.11
C LEU A 207 11.86 -2.45 23.30
N ASN A 208 12.03 -3.76 23.29
CA ASN A 208 13.32 -4.46 23.46
C ASN A 208 13.71 -5.34 22.25
N GLY A 209 13.24 -5.01 21.04
CA GLY A 209 13.71 -5.62 19.80
C GLY A 209 13.09 -6.96 19.42
N ALA A 210 12.11 -7.46 20.18
CA ALA A 210 11.32 -8.63 19.81
C ALA A 210 9.86 -8.28 19.94
N GLY A 211 9.13 -8.11 18.87
CA GLY A 211 7.80 -7.64 18.99
C GLY A 211 6.82 -8.09 17.97
N SER A 212 5.59 -7.89 18.31
CA SER A 212 4.51 -7.96 17.37
C SER A 212 4.74 -6.89 16.30
N THR A 213 4.96 -7.33 15.08
CA THR A 213 4.97 -6.46 13.93
C THR A 213 3.56 -6.46 13.34
N TRP A 214 2.78 -5.46 13.67
CA TRP A 214 1.54 -5.20 12.98
C TRP A 214 1.73 -4.04 12.01
N ASN A 215 1.19 -4.18 10.82
CA ASN A 215 1.20 -3.14 9.82
C ASN A 215 -0.18 -3.11 9.14
N VAL A 216 -0.81 -1.94 9.12
CA VAL A 216 -2.13 -1.75 8.51
C VAL A 216 -2.16 -2.08 7.01
N PHE A 217 -1.00 -2.07 6.37
CA PHE A 217 -0.82 -2.42 4.96
C PHE A 217 -0.17 -3.79 4.74
N ASP A 218 -0.09 -4.61 5.79
CA ASP A 218 0.53 -5.93 5.66
C ASP A 218 -0.35 -6.90 4.85
N HIS A 219 0.31 -7.90 4.28
CA HIS A 219 -0.33 -8.96 3.51
C HIS A 219 -0.75 -10.07 4.46
N PHE A 220 -2.05 -10.27 4.61
CA PHE A 220 -2.62 -11.29 5.49
C PHE A 220 -3.00 -12.56 4.75
N ASN A 221 -2.79 -13.70 5.38
CA ASN A 221 -3.39 -14.96 4.97
C ASN A 221 -4.74 -15.10 5.67
N GLY A 222 -5.83 -15.03 4.92
CA GLY A 222 -7.14 -15.04 5.59
C GLY A 222 -8.33 -15.19 4.66
N VAL A 223 -9.48 -15.00 5.27
CA VAL A 223 -10.77 -14.95 4.59
C VAL A 223 -11.48 -13.67 4.99
N GLU A 224 -12.08 -13.01 4.02
CA GLU A 224 -12.82 -11.77 4.19
C GLU A 224 -14.17 -11.84 3.47
N VAL A 225 -15.21 -11.38 4.14
CA VAL A 225 -16.50 -11.04 3.55
C VAL A 225 -16.52 -9.52 3.35
N ASN A 226 -16.90 -9.07 2.17
CA ASN A 226 -16.98 -7.65 1.85
C ASN A 226 -18.15 -7.36 0.90
N GLY A 227 -18.49 -6.09 0.75
CA GLY A 227 -19.53 -5.69 -0.18
C GLY A 227 -19.74 -4.20 -0.27
N VAL A 228 -20.57 -3.83 -1.25
CA VAL A 228 -21.05 -2.47 -1.48
C VAL A 228 -22.57 -2.47 -1.43
N LEU A 229 -23.13 -1.66 -0.56
CA LEU A 229 -24.58 -1.52 -0.37
C LEU A 229 -25.04 -0.17 -0.93
N ALA A 230 -26.14 -0.20 -1.69
CA ALA A 230 -26.72 0.98 -2.34
C ALA A 230 -25.69 1.82 -3.15
N GLY A 231 -24.57 1.21 -3.54
CA GLY A 231 -23.48 1.83 -4.28
C GLY A 231 -22.67 2.91 -3.54
N ARG A 232 -22.98 3.16 -2.28
CA ARG A 232 -22.41 4.26 -1.47
C ARG A 232 -21.81 3.81 -0.15
N PHE A 233 -22.20 2.67 0.37
CA PHE A 233 -21.73 2.11 1.62
C PHE A 233 -20.91 0.87 1.32
N ASP A 234 -19.71 0.78 1.84
CA ASP A 234 -18.91 -0.43 1.79
C ASP A 234 -18.61 -0.95 3.19
N TYR A 235 -18.39 -2.23 3.24
CA TYR A 235 -18.04 -2.91 4.47
C TYR A 235 -17.10 -4.07 4.19
N SER A 236 -16.31 -4.44 5.18
CA SER A 236 -15.58 -5.70 5.21
C SER A 236 -15.46 -6.24 6.63
N ALA A 237 -15.37 -7.54 6.74
CA ALA A 237 -15.03 -8.24 7.97
C ALA A 237 -14.22 -9.48 7.62
N GLY A 238 -13.15 -9.72 8.36
CA GLY A 238 -12.25 -10.83 8.05
C GLY A 238 -11.54 -11.40 9.27
N ILE A 239 -11.01 -12.59 9.03
CA ILE A 239 -10.10 -13.29 9.93
C ILE A 239 -8.81 -13.58 9.19
N ASN A 240 -7.67 -13.52 9.88
CA ASN A 240 -6.38 -13.83 9.28
C ASN A 240 -5.39 -14.39 10.29
N ALA A 241 -4.37 -15.06 9.79
CA ALA A 241 -3.27 -15.63 10.57
C ALA A 241 -2.03 -14.69 10.64
N GLY A 242 -2.19 -13.40 10.35
CA GLY A 242 -1.09 -12.46 10.25
C GLY A 242 -0.32 -12.58 8.94
N SER A 243 0.89 -11.99 8.89
CA SER A 243 1.72 -11.95 7.68
C SER A 243 2.44 -13.27 7.39
N GLY A 244 2.61 -14.15 8.40
CA GLY A 244 3.26 -15.45 8.25
C GLY A 244 2.40 -16.50 7.55
N PHE A 245 3.04 -17.55 7.03
CA PHE A 245 2.36 -18.76 6.54
C PHE A 245 2.04 -19.77 7.64
N ASP A 246 2.52 -19.54 8.87
CA ASP A 246 2.25 -20.42 10.00
C ASP A 246 0.90 -20.07 10.61
N THR A 247 -0.09 -20.88 10.30
CA THR A 247 -1.47 -20.73 10.78
C THR A 247 -1.68 -21.13 12.24
N ARG A 248 -0.65 -21.59 12.94
CA ARG A 248 -0.78 -22.15 14.29
C ARG A 248 -0.77 -21.15 15.42
N SER A 249 -0.50 -19.86 15.16
CA SER A 249 -0.15 -18.95 16.24
C SER A 249 -1.10 -17.80 16.52
N SER A 250 -2.03 -17.42 15.62
CA SER A 250 -2.91 -16.32 15.96
C SER A 250 -4.10 -16.16 15.02
N GLU A 251 -5.27 -16.07 15.61
CA GLU A 251 -6.47 -15.63 14.92
C GLU A 251 -6.63 -14.12 15.13
N ASN A 252 -6.45 -13.35 14.07
CA ASN A 252 -6.70 -11.92 14.07
C ASN A 252 -8.02 -11.62 13.40
N TYR A 253 -8.72 -10.61 13.90
CA TYR A 253 -10.04 -10.22 13.41
C TYR A 253 -10.04 -8.76 13.03
N TYR A 254 -10.75 -8.41 11.97
CA TYR A 254 -10.92 -7.03 11.58
C TYR A 254 -12.32 -6.75 11.01
N GLY A 255 -12.68 -5.48 11.04
CA GLY A 255 -13.88 -4.97 10.42
C GLY A 255 -13.68 -3.54 9.94
N HIS A 256 -14.36 -3.20 8.86
CA HIS A 256 -14.36 -1.89 8.23
C HIS A 256 -15.76 -1.52 7.78
N ILE A 257 -16.07 -0.26 7.88
CA ILE A 257 -17.26 0.36 7.27
C ILE A 257 -16.87 1.67 6.62
N GLY A 258 -17.43 1.95 5.46
CA GLY A 258 -17.16 3.17 4.72
C GLY A 258 -18.39 3.73 4.02
N THR A 259 -18.32 5.01 3.68
CA THR A 259 -19.34 5.67 2.85
C THR A 259 -18.70 6.69 1.94
N LYS A 260 -19.25 6.82 0.73
CA LYS A 260 -18.83 7.82 -0.26
C LYS A 260 -19.99 8.70 -0.66
N LEU A 261 -19.86 9.99 -0.40
CA LEU A 261 -20.81 11.05 -0.74
C LEU A 261 -20.30 11.80 -1.97
N GLY A 262 -21.15 11.94 -2.98
CA GLY A 262 -20.76 12.55 -4.26
C GLY A 262 -19.98 11.61 -5.18
N GLY A 263 -19.55 12.12 -6.33
CA GLY A 263 -18.74 11.42 -7.30
C GLY A 263 -19.30 10.10 -7.82
N MET A 264 -18.43 9.32 -8.47
CA MET A 264 -18.75 7.99 -8.97
C MET A 264 -19.07 7.04 -7.81
N ARG A 265 -20.07 6.18 -8.00
CA ARG A 265 -20.46 5.19 -6.98
C ARG A 265 -19.39 4.12 -6.78
N LEU A 266 -19.36 3.53 -5.59
CA LEU A 266 -18.39 2.48 -5.23
C LEU A 266 -18.62 1.17 -5.99
N ASP A 267 -19.85 0.91 -6.45
CA ASP A 267 -20.20 -0.23 -7.30
C ASP A 267 -19.85 -0.01 -8.78
N GLY A 268 -19.37 1.19 -9.12
CA GLY A 268 -18.98 1.55 -10.47
C GLY A 268 -20.12 2.07 -11.35
N GLU A 269 -21.31 2.30 -10.80
CA GLU A 269 -22.35 3.01 -11.54
C GLU A 269 -21.87 4.42 -11.89
N GLY A 270 -22.03 4.83 -13.15
CA GLY A 270 -21.46 6.05 -13.70
C GLY A 270 -20.04 5.88 -14.29
N ALA A 271 -19.45 4.69 -14.23
CA ALA A 271 -18.10 4.41 -14.72
C ALA A 271 -17.94 4.67 -16.23
N SER A 272 -18.97 4.47 -17.04
CA SER A 272 -18.94 4.73 -18.48
C SER A 272 -18.67 6.20 -18.83
N SER A 273 -19.09 7.14 -17.98
CA SER A 273 -18.81 8.56 -18.17
C SER A 273 -17.40 8.96 -17.76
N VAL A 274 -16.74 8.16 -16.93
CA VAL A 274 -15.39 8.43 -16.38
C VAL A 274 -14.30 7.71 -17.18
N LYS A 275 -14.61 6.53 -17.73
CA LYS A 275 -13.66 5.67 -18.44
C LYS A 275 -12.88 6.41 -19.54
N ASP A 276 -13.56 7.23 -20.31
CA ASP A 276 -13.01 7.97 -21.46
C ASP A 276 -12.83 9.47 -21.17
N ALA A 277 -12.93 9.87 -19.88
CA ALA A 277 -12.77 11.25 -19.47
C ALA A 277 -11.34 11.73 -19.74
N MET A 278 -11.19 12.97 -20.20
CA MET A 278 -9.87 13.61 -20.37
C MET A 278 -9.12 13.78 -19.05
N ARG A 279 -9.85 13.84 -17.93
CA ARG A 279 -9.33 14.00 -16.57
C ARG A 279 -9.97 12.98 -15.65
N PRO A 280 -9.63 11.68 -15.78
CA PRO A 280 -10.28 10.60 -15.04
C PRO A 280 -10.02 10.62 -13.54
N TRP A 281 -9.12 11.47 -13.06
CA TRP A 281 -8.84 11.68 -11.63
C TRP A 281 -9.75 12.73 -10.99
N GLU A 282 -10.44 13.57 -11.76
CA GLU A 282 -11.28 14.63 -11.22
C GLU A 282 -12.58 14.07 -10.66
N GLU A 283 -12.86 14.43 -9.43
CA GLU A 283 -14.05 14.03 -8.72
C GLU A 283 -14.46 15.11 -7.71
N GLN A 284 -15.75 15.13 -7.35
CA GLN A 284 -16.25 15.90 -6.20
C GLN A 284 -16.92 14.92 -5.25
N ALA A 285 -16.17 14.48 -4.27
CA ALA A 285 -16.59 13.42 -3.35
C ALA A 285 -15.94 13.58 -1.98
N ILE A 286 -16.63 13.06 -0.96
CA ILE A 286 -16.08 12.83 0.37
C ILE A 286 -16.29 11.35 0.69
N THR A 287 -15.20 10.65 0.99
CA THR A 287 -15.22 9.29 1.52
C THR A 287 -14.83 9.33 2.98
N LEU A 288 -15.59 8.63 3.80
CA LEU A 288 -15.33 8.46 5.23
C LEU A 288 -15.29 6.97 5.50
N ASP A 289 -14.33 6.54 6.28
CA ASP A 289 -14.28 5.15 6.76
C ASP A 289 -13.84 5.05 8.22
N ALA A 290 -14.23 3.97 8.87
CA ALA A 290 -13.83 3.60 10.20
C ALA A 290 -13.56 2.09 10.24
N TRP A 291 -12.59 1.68 11.04
CA TRP A 291 -12.17 0.30 11.11
C TRP A 291 -11.62 -0.09 12.47
N ILE A 292 -11.62 -1.39 12.71
CA ILE A 292 -11.05 -2.01 13.90
C ILE A 292 -10.24 -3.24 13.49
N TYR A 293 -9.11 -3.46 14.15
CA TYR A 293 -8.29 -4.65 14.02
C TYR A 293 -7.93 -5.18 15.42
N ARG A 294 -8.13 -6.46 15.62
CA ARG A 294 -7.72 -7.16 16.84
C ARG A 294 -6.68 -8.20 16.49
N SER A 295 -5.52 -8.08 17.11
CA SER A 295 -4.37 -8.95 16.89
C SER A 295 -4.03 -9.72 18.14
N PHE A 296 -3.60 -10.98 17.98
CA PHE A 296 -3.05 -11.84 19.00
C PHE A 296 -1.73 -12.40 18.48
N ASN A 297 -0.63 -11.81 18.89
CA ASN A 297 0.70 -12.21 18.43
C ASN A 297 1.55 -12.70 19.58
N SER A 298 2.37 -13.70 19.33
CA SER A 298 3.41 -14.12 20.28
C SER A 298 4.71 -13.41 19.93
N ALA A 299 5.34 -12.82 20.94
CA ALA A 299 6.65 -12.21 20.83
C ALA A 299 7.68 -12.99 21.64
N ASN A 300 8.85 -13.21 21.06
CA ASN A 300 9.98 -13.84 21.73
C ASN A 300 10.88 -12.75 22.31
N PHE A 301 10.95 -12.66 23.62
CA PHE A 301 11.85 -11.74 24.31
C PHE A 301 13.05 -12.48 24.89
N PRO A 302 14.24 -11.85 24.98
CA PRO A 302 15.31 -12.37 25.81
C PRO A 302 14.81 -12.64 27.22
N ASN A 303 15.24 -13.74 27.82
CA ASN A 303 14.87 -14.04 29.19
C ASN A 303 15.34 -12.90 30.12
N PRO A 304 14.44 -12.26 30.88
CA PRO A 304 14.83 -11.19 31.80
C PRO A 304 15.76 -11.70 32.93
N ASP A 305 15.73 -13.01 33.26
CA ASP A 305 16.71 -13.64 34.11
C ASP A 305 17.99 -13.92 33.31
N THR A 306 18.98 -13.05 33.47
CA THR A 306 20.27 -13.12 32.78
C THR A 306 21.10 -14.37 33.12
N THR A 307 20.69 -15.12 34.11
CA THR A 307 21.33 -16.42 34.47
C THR A 307 20.81 -17.58 33.63
N GLN A 308 19.72 -17.39 32.91
CA GLN A 308 19.11 -18.39 32.02
C GLN A 308 19.34 -18.01 30.52
N THR A 309 19.84 -18.98 29.78
CA THR A 309 19.92 -18.86 28.32
C THR A 309 18.58 -19.29 27.73
N GLY A 310 17.95 -18.40 26.93
CA GLY A 310 16.69 -18.70 26.25
C GLY A 310 15.84 -17.45 26.04
N SER A 311 14.71 -17.65 25.42
CA SER A 311 13.69 -16.60 25.20
C SER A 311 12.41 -16.92 25.97
N VAL A 312 11.76 -15.90 26.47
CA VAL A 312 10.39 -15.97 27.00
C VAL A 312 9.42 -15.59 25.89
N VAL A 313 8.42 -16.43 25.68
CA VAL A 313 7.32 -16.12 24.73
C VAL A 313 6.24 -15.40 25.50
N ILE A 314 5.93 -14.19 25.09
CA ILE A 314 4.84 -13.39 25.63
C ILE A 314 3.77 -13.24 24.56
N LEU A 315 2.52 -13.50 24.92
CA LEU A 315 1.38 -13.26 24.06
C LEU A 315 0.96 -11.78 24.18
N ASP A 316 1.19 -11.01 23.15
CA ASP A 316 0.67 -9.65 23.04
C ASP A 316 -0.70 -9.66 22.36
N SER A 317 -1.66 -9.00 22.98
CA SER A 317 -2.94 -8.73 22.36
C SER A 317 -3.09 -7.25 22.08
N ALA A 318 -3.23 -6.90 20.80
CA ALA A 318 -3.37 -5.53 20.36
C ALA A 318 -4.78 -5.23 19.84
N THR A 319 -5.28 -4.05 20.15
CA THR A 319 -6.49 -3.49 19.53
C THR A 319 -6.10 -2.22 18.82
N VAL A 320 -6.46 -2.13 17.55
CA VAL A 320 -6.25 -0.95 16.73
C VAL A 320 -7.59 -0.46 16.20
N VAL A 321 -7.88 0.81 16.36
CA VAL A 321 -9.06 1.45 15.81
C VAL A 321 -8.64 2.65 15.00
N GLY A 322 -9.27 2.88 13.87
CA GLY A 322 -8.92 4.00 13.01
C GLY A 322 -10.11 4.53 12.22
N GLY A 323 -9.86 5.69 11.63
CA GLY A 323 -10.79 6.30 10.70
C GLY A 323 -10.04 7.18 9.71
N ASN A 324 -10.55 7.26 8.48
CA ASN A 324 -9.98 8.06 7.42
C ASN A 324 -11.04 8.97 6.80
N ILE A 325 -10.56 10.07 6.25
CA ILE A 325 -11.30 10.97 5.38
C ILE A 325 -10.54 11.17 4.09
N ARG A 326 -11.22 11.06 2.97
CA ARG A 326 -10.72 11.48 1.67
C ARG A 326 -11.70 12.48 1.07
N ALA A 327 -11.26 13.71 0.89
CA ALA A 327 -12.02 14.79 0.29
C ALA A 327 -11.40 15.15 -1.06
N GLN A 328 -12.20 15.09 -2.13
CA GLN A 328 -11.80 15.39 -3.49
C GLN A 328 -12.66 16.52 -4.02
N TYR A 329 -12.00 17.54 -4.57
CA TYR A 329 -12.65 18.64 -5.28
C TYR A 329 -11.90 18.90 -6.57
N ASN A 330 -12.42 18.39 -7.69
CA ASN A 330 -11.76 18.35 -8.98
C ASN A 330 -10.35 17.71 -8.87
N SER A 331 -9.31 18.49 -9.16
CA SER A 331 -7.91 18.04 -9.12
C SER A 331 -7.26 18.13 -7.72
N LEU A 332 -7.96 18.67 -6.73
CA LEU A 332 -7.47 18.76 -5.34
C LEU A 332 -7.93 17.55 -4.54
N GLU A 333 -7.02 16.93 -3.81
CA GLU A 333 -7.33 15.81 -2.91
C GLU A 333 -6.65 15.99 -1.56
N LEU A 334 -7.43 15.83 -0.50
CA LEU A 334 -6.96 15.60 0.87
C LEU A 334 -7.33 14.18 1.25
N ASN A 335 -6.35 13.38 1.65
CA ASN A 335 -6.56 12.03 2.12
C ASN A 335 -5.76 11.79 3.39
N GLY A 336 -6.41 11.42 4.48
CA GLY A 336 -5.74 11.22 5.75
C GLY A 336 -6.64 10.57 6.78
N GLY A 337 -6.09 10.37 7.97
CA GLY A 337 -6.79 9.73 9.05
C GLY A 337 -6.01 9.73 10.35
N VAL A 338 -6.51 8.96 11.28
CA VAL A 338 -5.86 8.68 12.55
C VAL A 338 -6.16 7.24 12.94
N TYR A 339 -5.20 6.59 13.57
CA TYR A 339 -5.45 5.36 14.29
C TYR A 339 -4.82 5.37 15.66
N LEU A 340 -5.39 4.55 16.53
CA LEU A 340 -5.03 4.37 17.91
C LEU A 340 -4.74 2.88 18.12
N GLU A 341 -3.58 2.55 18.64
CA GLU A 341 -3.22 1.18 19.02
C GLU A 341 -3.11 1.07 20.53
N SER A 342 -3.52 -0.07 21.07
CA SER A 342 -3.33 -0.43 22.47
C SER A 342 -2.84 -1.87 22.54
N HIS A 343 -1.65 -2.05 23.08
CA HIS A 343 -0.99 -3.32 23.28
C HIS A 343 -0.97 -3.68 24.77
N ASN A 344 -1.32 -4.92 25.09
CA ASN A 344 -1.33 -5.36 26.49
C ASN A 344 0.07 -5.75 26.99
N HIS A 345 0.91 -6.30 26.11
CA HIS A 345 2.24 -6.82 26.45
C HIS A 345 3.25 -6.49 25.35
N ALA A 346 3.51 -5.18 25.16
CA ALA A 346 4.40 -4.70 24.10
C ALA A 346 5.90 -4.84 24.45
N ALA A 347 6.24 -5.08 25.70
CA ALA A 347 7.63 -5.13 26.19
C ALA A 347 7.98 -6.44 26.88
N SER A 348 9.29 -6.70 27.05
CA SER A 348 9.81 -7.93 27.64
C SER A 348 9.48 -8.13 29.12
N ASP A 349 9.15 -7.05 29.84
CA ASP A 349 8.69 -7.08 31.23
C ASP A 349 7.17 -7.34 31.34
N GLY A 350 6.49 -7.53 30.21
CA GLY A 350 5.06 -7.73 30.13
C GLY A 350 4.25 -6.43 30.20
N SER A 351 4.89 -5.27 30.18
CA SER A 351 4.18 -3.99 30.15
C SER A 351 3.56 -3.71 28.77
N GLY A 352 2.47 -2.94 28.77
CA GLY A 352 1.76 -2.52 27.58
C GLY A 352 2.30 -1.24 26.96
N ALA A 353 1.68 -0.85 25.86
CA ALA A 353 1.96 0.41 25.20
C ALA A 353 0.74 0.91 24.41
N LYS A 354 0.66 2.21 24.22
CA LYS A 354 -0.34 2.87 23.38
C LYS A 354 0.34 3.71 22.30
N LEU A 355 -0.25 3.72 21.12
CA LEU A 355 0.21 4.54 20.01
C LEU A 355 -0.95 5.35 19.44
N ILE A 356 -0.67 6.59 19.07
CA ILE A 356 -1.55 7.44 18.28
C ILE A 356 -0.81 7.90 17.02
N ALA A 357 -1.45 7.79 15.88
CA ALA A 357 -0.84 8.07 14.58
C ALA A 357 -1.79 8.82 13.64
N PRO A 358 -1.93 10.15 13.75
CA PRO A 358 -2.54 10.97 12.72
C PRO A 358 -1.61 11.13 11.52
N TYR A 359 -2.20 11.11 10.32
CA TYR A 359 -1.49 11.28 9.05
C TYR A 359 -2.40 11.88 7.98
N GLY A 360 -1.79 12.46 6.96
CA GLY A 360 -2.55 12.96 5.81
C GLY A 360 -1.66 13.44 4.68
N GLU A 361 -2.20 13.40 3.47
CA GLU A 361 -1.57 13.87 2.24
C GLU A 361 -2.51 14.84 1.53
N LEU A 362 -2.04 16.05 1.27
CA LEU A 362 -2.67 17.02 0.40
C LEU A 362 -1.96 17.02 -0.95
N SER A 363 -2.70 16.86 -2.02
CA SER A 363 -2.14 16.82 -3.38
C SER A 363 -3.01 17.58 -4.37
N TYR A 364 -2.38 18.09 -5.44
CA TYR A 364 -3.05 18.79 -6.51
C TYR A 364 -2.52 18.36 -7.89
N VAL A 365 -3.38 17.82 -8.73
CA VAL A 365 -3.00 17.44 -10.10
C VAL A 365 -3.02 18.67 -10.98
N VAL A 366 -1.90 19.35 -11.12
CA VAL A 366 -1.72 20.45 -12.09
C VAL A 366 -1.75 19.89 -13.50
N HIS A 367 -1.00 18.80 -13.69
CA HIS A 367 -0.94 17.98 -14.89
C HIS A 367 -0.49 16.57 -14.48
N PRO A 368 -0.85 15.48 -15.17
CA PRO A 368 -0.39 14.15 -14.81
C PRO A 368 1.13 14.01 -14.64
N TRP A 369 1.93 14.77 -15.36
CA TRP A 369 3.39 14.79 -15.20
C TRP A 369 3.88 15.77 -14.12
N PHE A 370 2.99 16.50 -13.44
CA PHE A 370 3.34 17.43 -12.37
C PHE A 370 2.26 17.47 -11.28
N VAL A 371 2.45 16.70 -10.22
CA VAL A 371 1.55 16.57 -9.09
C VAL A 371 2.30 16.95 -7.80
N PRO A 372 2.30 18.22 -7.39
CA PRO A 372 2.79 18.60 -6.08
C PRO A 372 1.93 17.98 -4.99
N ALA A 373 2.58 17.53 -3.93
CA ALA A 373 1.93 17.00 -2.76
C ALA A 373 2.74 17.29 -1.49
N VAL A 374 2.06 17.34 -0.36
CA VAL A 374 2.69 17.40 0.96
C VAL A 374 2.02 16.37 1.85
N ARG A 375 2.83 15.54 2.52
CA ARG A 375 2.35 14.59 3.51
C ARG A 375 2.80 15.01 4.89
N PHE A 376 1.91 14.86 5.84
CA PHE A 376 2.17 14.96 7.26
C PHE A 376 1.99 13.58 7.89
N GLU A 377 2.91 13.22 8.76
CA GLU A 377 2.87 12.00 9.57
C GLU A 377 3.29 12.34 10.99
N TYR A 378 2.54 11.83 11.95
CA TYR A 378 2.90 11.91 13.35
C TYR A 378 2.64 10.58 14.02
N THR A 379 3.56 10.15 14.84
CA THR A 379 3.40 8.95 15.67
C THR A 379 3.85 9.24 17.08
N SER A 380 3.03 8.89 18.04
CA SER A 380 3.38 8.99 19.44
C SER A 380 3.15 7.67 20.13
N LEU A 381 4.22 7.07 20.63
CA LEU A 381 4.26 5.85 21.41
C LEU A 381 4.37 6.20 22.90
N THR A 382 3.43 5.72 23.70
CA THR A 382 3.41 5.88 25.16
C THR A 382 3.47 4.48 25.76
N PRO A 383 4.65 4.01 26.21
CA PRO A 383 4.75 2.77 26.97
C PRO A 383 4.16 2.92 28.36
N ASP A 384 3.72 1.83 28.97
CA ASP A 384 3.25 1.85 30.37
C ASP A 384 4.40 2.12 31.33
N VAL A 385 5.63 1.74 30.94
CA VAL A 385 6.88 1.96 31.69
C VAL A 385 7.88 2.67 30.78
N GLY A 386 8.39 3.82 31.21
CA GLY A 386 9.35 4.62 30.46
C GLY A 386 8.76 5.89 29.87
N ASP A 387 9.57 6.59 29.08
CA ASP A 387 9.22 7.89 28.53
C ASP A 387 8.40 7.76 27.22
N ARG A 388 7.53 8.73 27.02
CA ARG A 388 6.79 8.88 25.75
C ARG A 388 7.76 9.23 24.63
N LEU A 389 7.66 8.47 23.54
CA LEU A 389 8.38 8.73 22.30
C LEU A 389 7.44 9.34 21.26
N TYR A 390 7.95 10.26 20.45
CA TYR A 390 7.23 10.76 19.28
C TYR A 390 8.16 10.94 18.09
N ASN A 391 7.56 10.85 16.91
CA ASN A 391 8.16 11.24 15.64
C ASN A 391 7.12 12.02 14.82
N MET A 392 7.54 13.14 14.25
CA MET A 392 6.74 13.96 13.33
C MET A 392 7.52 14.15 12.04
N ARG A 393 6.85 13.95 10.90
CA ARG A 393 7.44 14.12 9.58
C ARG A 393 6.57 14.99 8.70
N ILE A 394 7.23 15.84 7.92
CA ILE A 394 6.60 16.59 6.83
C ILE A 394 7.36 16.25 5.56
N LEU A 395 6.65 15.74 4.56
CA LEU A 395 7.21 15.24 3.32
C LEU A 395 6.66 16.05 2.13
N PRO A 396 7.21 17.24 1.84
CA PRO A 396 6.89 17.95 0.60
C PRO A 396 7.53 17.20 -0.57
N GLY A 397 6.78 17.09 -1.68
CA GLY A 397 7.27 16.37 -2.83
C GLY A 397 6.48 16.64 -4.10
N VAL A 398 6.95 16.03 -5.17
CA VAL A 398 6.32 16.05 -6.49
C VAL A 398 6.31 14.65 -7.06
N ALA A 399 5.17 14.25 -7.61
CA ALA A 399 5.07 13.07 -8.44
C ALA A 399 4.86 13.46 -9.91
N ALA A 400 5.47 12.71 -10.81
CA ALA A 400 5.38 12.90 -12.25
C ALA A 400 5.07 11.57 -12.95
N ALA A 401 3.94 11.49 -13.65
CA ALA A 401 3.68 10.43 -14.61
C ALA A 401 4.34 10.79 -15.94
N VAL A 402 5.58 10.39 -16.15
CA VAL A 402 6.29 10.56 -17.42
C VAL A 402 5.55 9.81 -18.54
N ARG A 403 5.00 8.67 -18.18
CA ARG A 403 4.02 7.87 -18.93
C ARG A 403 2.98 7.35 -17.92
N PRO A 404 1.79 6.91 -18.35
CA PRO A 404 0.79 6.39 -17.43
C PRO A 404 1.28 5.21 -16.55
N ASN A 405 2.28 4.49 -17.03
CA ASN A 405 2.90 3.34 -16.38
C ASN A 405 4.31 3.64 -15.84
N ILE A 406 4.76 4.89 -15.85
CA ILE A 406 6.09 5.32 -15.34
C ILE A 406 5.90 6.51 -14.41
N LYS A 407 6.17 6.30 -13.12
CA LYS A 407 6.15 7.34 -12.09
C LYS A 407 7.57 7.71 -11.68
N LEU A 408 7.84 8.98 -11.58
CA LEU A 408 8.99 9.53 -10.87
C LEU A 408 8.48 10.33 -9.68
N THR A 409 9.22 10.31 -8.58
CA THR A 409 8.93 11.10 -7.38
C THR A 409 10.19 11.79 -6.89
N LEU A 410 10.03 13.01 -6.40
CA LEU A 410 11.07 13.72 -5.64
C LEU A 410 10.43 14.15 -4.32
N VAL A 411 10.97 13.65 -3.20
CA VAL A 411 10.40 13.85 -1.87
C VAL A 411 11.50 14.29 -0.92
N ALA A 412 11.29 15.38 -0.22
CA ALA A 412 12.11 15.78 0.92
C ALA A 412 11.47 15.27 2.21
N ASP A 413 12.31 14.87 3.16
CA ASP A 413 11.91 14.43 4.49
C ASP A 413 12.41 15.42 5.53
N LEU A 414 11.44 16.03 6.22
CA LEU A 414 11.68 16.92 7.35
C LEU A 414 11.14 16.24 8.60
N GLU A 415 12.00 15.98 9.57
CA GLU A 415 11.67 15.18 10.74
C GLU A 415 11.98 15.88 12.06
N SER A 416 11.14 15.61 13.06
CA SER A 416 11.36 15.99 14.47
C SER A 416 11.00 14.79 15.35
N SER A 417 11.89 14.43 16.29
CA SER A 417 11.66 13.29 17.18
C SER A 417 12.39 13.46 18.52
N ASN A 418 11.84 12.89 19.58
CA ASN A 418 12.50 12.85 20.88
C ASN A 418 13.17 11.49 21.17
N GLY A 419 13.22 10.61 20.21
CA GLY A 419 13.83 9.29 20.31
C GLY A 419 13.23 8.31 19.33
N THR A 420 13.81 7.12 19.27
CA THR A 420 13.40 6.06 18.35
C THR A 420 13.16 4.78 19.14
N PRO A 421 12.00 4.11 19.00
CA PRO A 421 11.77 2.82 19.61
C PRO A 421 12.73 1.76 19.05
N ALA A 422 12.93 0.67 19.79
CA ALA A 422 13.91 -0.37 19.46
C ALA A 422 13.75 -0.97 18.04
N GLY A 423 12.57 -0.96 17.46
CA GLY A 423 12.30 -1.41 16.09
C GLY A 423 12.32 -0.33 15.02
N GLY A 424 12.59 0.93 15.39
CA GLY A 424 12.50 2.08 14.47
C GLY A 424 11.07 2.61 14.29
N TRP A 425 10.96 3.72 13.54
CA TRP A 425 9.68 4.36 13.21
C TRP A 425 9.10 3.91 11.86
N GLY A 426 9.74 2.96 11.20
CA GLY A 426 9.35 2.49 9.88
C GLY A 426 10.24 3.01 8.74
N THR A 427 9.86 2.69 7.53
CA THR A 427 10.63 2.98 6.32
C THR A 427 9.96 4.02 5.44
N VAL A 428 10.76 4.83 4.74
CA VAL A 428 10.30 5.77 3.72
C VAL A 428 10.70 5.26 2.36
N GLY A 429 9.73 5.16 1.45
CA GLY A 429 10.00 4.80 0.06
C GLY A 429 10.66 3.44 -0.15
N GLY A 430 10.41 2.47 0.71
CA GLY A 430 11.02 1.13 0.62
C GLY A 430 12.49 1.06 1.01
N VAL A 431 13.09 2.16 1.43
CA VAL A 431 14.46 2.19 1.96
C VAL A 431 14.38 2.20 3.48
N ALA A 432 14.97 1.19 4.13
CA ALA A 432 15.16 1.22 5.56
C ALA A 432 16.03 2.43 5.91
N VAL A 433 15.42 3.42 6.56
CA VAL A 433 16.21 4.48 7.19
C VAL A 433 16.99 3.80 8.32
N PRO A 434 18.32 3.93 8.39
CA PRO A 434 19.06 3.40 9.51
C PRO A 434 18.40 3.91 10.79
N SER A 435 17.96 2.99 11.67
CA SER A 435 17.33 3.38 12.91
C SER A 435 18.30 4.23 13.70
N PRO A 436 18.03 5.53 13.95
CA PRO A 436 18.85 6.29 14.86
C PRO A 436 18.81 5.58 16.22
N THR A 437 19.95 5.50 16.88
CA THR A 437 20.00 4.99 18.25
C THR A 437 19.13 5.89 19.15
N ALA A 438 18.60 5.36 20.23
CA ALA A 438 17.69 6.08 21.16
C ALA A 438 18.23 7.42 21.72
N THR A 439 19.42 7.82 21.32
CA THR A 439 20.12 9.06 21.66
C THR A 439 19.92 10.19 20.65
N ASP A 440 19.36 9.94 19.47
CA ASP A 440 19.16 10.98 18.45
C ASP A 440 17.83 11.72 18.69
N THR A 441 17.87 12.64 19.64
CA THR A 441 16.78 13.62 19.80
C THR A 441 16.96 14.73 18.75
N LYS A 442 15.93 14.95 17.95
CA LYS A 442 15.87 16.03 16.98
C LYS A 442 14.98 17.14 17.52
N VAL A 443 15.61 18.21 17.97
CA VAL A 443 14.91 19.40 18.50
C VAL A 443 14.55 20.32 17.34
N GLY A 444 13.27 20.33 16.96
CA GLY A 444 12.76 21.05 15.79
C GLY A 444 12.73 20.19 14.51
N LEU A 445 12.29 20.78 13.41
CA LEU A 445 12.26 20.12 12.10
C LEU A 445 13.66 20.14 11.48
N GLU A 446 14.24 18.98 11.29
CA GLU A 446 15.53 18.79 10.64
C GLU A 446 15.34 18.16 9.25
N PHE A 447 16.17 18.55 8.29
CA PHE A 447 16.19 17.94 6.96
C PHE A 447 16.92 16.61 6.99
N GLU A 448 16.19 15.51 6.81
CA GLU A 448 16.73 14.16 6.92
C GLU A 448 17.22 13.59 5.61
N SER A 449 16.44 13.76 4.56
CA SER A 449 16.78 13.17 3.28
C SER A 449 16.07 13.82 2.10
N LEU A 450 16.62 13.59 0.91
CA LEU A 450 16.00 13.84 -0.38
C LEU A 450 15.95 12.54 -1.15
N THR A 451 14.74 12.07 -1.47
CA THR A 451 14.51 10.82 -2.19
C THR A 451 14.06 11.10 -3.62
N LEU A 452 14.78 10.53 -4.58
CA LEU A 452 14.34 10.38 -5.96
C LEU A 452 13.88 8.94 -6.15
N GLY A 453 12.59 8.74 -6.38
CA GLY A 453 11.98 7.43 -6.62
C GLY A 453 11.57 7.23 -8.06
N ALA A 454 11.53 5.98 -8.51
CA ALA A 454 11.03 5.58 -9.81
C ALA A 454 10.23 4.28 -9.70
N ALA A 455 9.08 4.21 -10.37
CA ALA A 455 8.30 2.99 -10.47
C ALA A 455 7.80 2.80 -11.91
N PHE A 456 7.83 1.56 -12.37
CA PHE A 456 7.44 1.15 -13.73
C PHE A 456 6.51 -0.05 -13.66
N ALA A 457 5.51 -0.11 -14.56
CA ALA A 457 4.65 -1.27 -14.75
C ALA A 457 4.45 -1.56 -16.25
N PHE A 458 4.56 -2.84 -16.66
CA PHE A 458 4.42 -3.29 -18.06
C PHE A 458 3.36 -4.36 -18.20
#